data_d757c748884658b50c01a1efdc69c323
#
_entry.id   d757c748884658b50c01a1efdc69c323
#
_cell.length_a   1.000
_cell.length_b   1.000
_cell.length_c   1.000
_cell.angle_alpha   90.00
_cell.angle_beta   90.00
_cell.angle_gamma   90.00
#
_symmetry.space_group_name_H-M   'P 1'
#
loop_
_entity.id
_entity.type
_entity.pdbx_description
1 polymer ?
#
loop_
_entity_poly.entity_id
_entity_poly.type
_entity_poly.pdbx_seq_one_letter_code
_entity_poly.pdbx_strand_id
1 'polypeptide(L)'
;MRKGKVIVISMMFFCILIFIAAIVWFMMYQGELTEPTSEEKYAAILHASGLLKSDEHDKKTIKNLYQRYILARKVNLDSGEWVADDVQTQGCKKLAPEHDPAKIHQRCTIADVYLVKDKSNKIQQIILPVFGEVAKSVMYAFLPLDPDGRTVENLYYYQQRETPFLGARVEDESWRKQWPGKKVVDNNLMPALRITQEKPENIDEYTVDGISGATLTSNGVERSINYW
;
A
#
# COMPACT_ATOMS: atom_id res chain seq x y z
N MET A 1 -14.02 -59.07 -8.82
CA MET A 1 -13.14 -58.18 -8.05
C MET A 1 -12.25 -57.23 -8.87
N ARG A 2 -11.85 -57.53 -10.12
CA ARG A 2 -10.93 -56.71 -10.95
C ARG A 2 -11.57 -55.44 -11.51
N LYS A 3 -12.87 -55.43 -11.90
CA LYS A 3 -13.58 -54.30 -12.48
C LYS A 3 -13.83 -53.15 -11.49
N GLY A 4 -14.10 -53.43 -10.22
CA GLY A 4 -14.32 -52.39 -9.20
C GLY A 4 -13.04 -51.58 -8.87
N LYS A 5 -11.86 -52.25 -8.87
CA LYS A 5 -10.58 -51.55 -8.62
C LYS A 5 -10.22 -50.60 -9.77
N VAL A 6 -10.53 -50.96 -11.02
CA VAL A 6 -10.29 -50.08 -12.18
C VAL A 6 -11.16 -48.82 -12.12
N ILE A 7 -12.43 -48.96 -11.74
CA ILE A 7 -13.36 -47.80 -11.61
C ILE A 7 -12.87 -46.85 -10.50
N VAL A 8 -12.46 -47.35 -9.34
CA VAL A 8 -11.95 -46.51 -8.23
C VAL A 8 -10.68 -45.77 -8.63
N ILE A 9 -9.75 -46.47 -9.32
CA ILE A 9 -8.51 -45.84 -9.82
C ILE A 9 -8.83 -44.72 -10.83
N SER A 10 -9.76 -44.98 -11.77
CA SER A 10 -10.19 -43.97 -12.75
C SER A 10 -10.84 -42.74 -12.09
N MET A 11 -11.68 -42.96 -11.08
CA MET A 11 -12.26 -41.84 -10.31
C MET A 11 -11.20 -41.02 -9.56
N MET A 12 -10.22 -41.68 -8.95
CA MET A 12 -9.10 -40.98 -8.29
C MET A 12 -8.30 -40.12 -9.27
N PHE A 13 -7.96 -40.65 -10.45
CA PHE A 13 -7.28 -39.86 -11.48
C PHE A 13 -8.11 -38.67 -11.97
N PHE A 14 -9.41 -38.84 -12.13
CA PHE A 14 -10.32 -37.78 -12.52
C PHE A 14 -10.41 -36.68 -11.44
N CYS A 15 -10.50 -37.01 -10.16
CA CYS A 15 -10.47 -36.06 -9.06
C CYS A 15 -9.14 -35.29 -8.98
N ILE A 16 -8.00 -36.00 -9.21
CA ILE A 16 -6.67 -35.37 -9.25
C ILE A 16 -6.58 -34.36 -10.40
N LEU A 17 -7.08 -34.71 -11.60
CA LEU A 17 -7.08 -33.80 -12.75
C LEU A 17 -7.94 -32.55 -12.51
N ILE A 18 -9.12 -32.70 -11.88
CA ILE A 18 -9.96 -31.56 -11.50
C ILE A 18 -9.24 -30.67 -10.49
N PHE A 19 -8.57 -31.26 -9.51
CA PHE A 19 -7.83 -30.51 -8.49
C PHE A 19 -6.64 -29.75 -9.10
N ILE A 20 -5.91 -30.39 -10.01
CA ILE A 20 -4.82 -29.72 -10.75
C ILE A 20 -5.37 -28.61 -11.63
N ALA A 21 -6.47 -28.85 -12.35
CA ALA A 21 -7.13 -27.83 -13.18
C ALA A 21 -7.60 -26.63 -12.32
N ALA A 22 -8.15 -26.89 -11.13
CA ALA A 22 -8.56 -25.85 -10.20
C ALA A 22 -7.36 -25.04 -9.66
N ILE A 23 -6.23 -25.70 -9.36
CA ILE A 23 -4.98 -25.03 -8.95
C ILE A 23 -4.42 -24.17 -10.09
N VAL A 24 -4.36 -24.71 -11.30
CA VAL A 24 -3.89 -23.97 -12.49
C VAL A 24 -4.80 -22.79 -12.79
N TRP A 25 -6.14 -23.01 -12.73
CA TRP A 25 -7.11 -21.94 -12.90
C TRP A 25 -6.95 -20.87 -11.82
N PHE A 26 -6.79 -21.26 -10.55
CA PHE A 26 -6.52 -20.34 -9.44
C PHE A 26 -5.21 -19.58 -9.63
N MET A 27 -4.12 -20.25 -10.07
CA MET A 27 -2.85 -19.59 -10.38
C MET A 27 -2.96 -18.61 -11.57
N MET A 28 -3.70 -18.98 -12.61
CA MET A 28 -3.93 -18.12 -13.78
C MET A 28 -4.89 -16.96 -13.48
N TYR A 29 -5.81 -17.15 -12.53
CA TYR A 29 -6.75 -16.09 -12.12
C TYR A 29 -6.13 -15.08 -11.15
N GLN A 30 -4.95 -15.35 -10.60
CA GLN A 30 -4.11 -14.36 -9.92
C GLN A 30 -3.41 -13.49 -10.97
N GLY A 31 -4.21 -12.78 -11.79
CA GLY A 31 -3.70 -11.84 -12.80
C GLY A 31 -2.66 -10.89 -12.19
N GLU A 32 -1.70 -10.41 -12.96
CA GLU A 32 -0.76 -9.37 -12.54
C GLU A 32 -1.52 -8.16 -12.00
N LEU A 33 -0.93 -7.47 -11.00
CA LEU A 33 -1.46 -6.18 -10.56
C LEU A 33 -1.36 -5.24 -11.75
N THR A 34 -2.50 -4.90 -12.34
CA THR A 34 -2.55 -3.89 -13.39
C THR A 34 -2.38 -2.51 -12.75
N GLU A 35 -1.66 -1.62 -13.42
CA GLU A 35 -1.58 -0.25 -12.96
C GLU A 35 -2.99 0.34 -12.84
N PRO A 36 -3.29 1.03 -11.73
CA PRO A 36 -4.60 1.65 -11.55
C PRO A 36 -4.84 2.72 -12.61
N THR A 37 -6.05 2.79 -13.11
CA THR A 37 -6.46 3.90 -13.97
C THR A 37 -6.30 5.24 -13.25
N SER A 38 -6.21 6.33 -13.99
CA SER A 38 -6.14 7.68 -13.39
C SER A 38 -7.32 7.95 -12.45
N GLU A 39 -8.50 7.44 -12.78
CA GLU A 39 -9.70 7.60 -11.95
C GLU A 39 -9.60 6.84 -10.63
N GLU A 40 -9.14 5.59 -10.67
CA GLU A 40 -8.90 4.78 -9.47
C GLU A 40 -7.83 5.39 -8.57
N LYS A 41 -6.76 5.92 -9.18
CA LYS A 41 -5.72 6.63 -8.44
C LYS A 41 -6.27 7.90 -7.76
N TYR A 42 -7.11 8.69 -8.46
CA TYR A 42 -7.74 9.87 -7.88
C TYR A 42 -8.68 9.50 -6.71
N ALA A 43 -9.50 8.48 -6.90
CA ALA A 43 -10.38 7.98 -5.83
C ALA A 43 -9.56 7.54 -4.61
N ALA A 44 -8.49 6.77 -4.82
CA ALA A 44 -7.63 6.30 -3.74
C ALA A 44 -6.96 7.45 -2.96
N ILE A 45 -6.48 8.51 -3.65
CA ILE A 45 -5.92 9.70 -3.01
C ILE A 45 -6.99 10.45 -2.20
N LEU A 46 -8.20 10.58 -2.74
CA LEU A 46 -9.31 11.23 -2.04
C LEU A 46 -9.80 10.42 -0.83
N HIS A 47 -9.84 9.08 -0.93
CA HIS A 47 -10.12 8.21 0.22
C HIS A 47 -9.02 8.33 1.29
N ALA A 48 -7.77 8.30 0.88
CA ALA A 48 -6.64 8.46 1.80
C ALA A 48 -6.72 9.77 2.57
N SER A 49 -7.04 10.88 1.89
CA SER A 49 -7.19 12.21 2.49
C SER A 49 -8.46 12.43 3.31
N GLY A 50 -9.42 11.48 3.27
CA GLY A 50 -10.73 11.65 3.90
C GLY A 50 -11.70 12.57 3.16
N LEU A 51 -11.36 13.03 1.95
CA LEU A 51 -12.22 13.90 1.13
C LEU A 51 -13.33 13.14 0.39
N LEU A 52 -13.17 11.83 0.20
CA LEU A 52 -14.15 10.93 -0.41
C LEU A 52 -14.63 9.91 0.60
N LYS A 53 -15.94 9.74 0.72
CA LYS A 53 -16.56 8.68 1.51
C LYS A 53 -16.67 7.40 0.70
N SER A 54 -16.71 6.25 1.36
CA SER A 54 -16.67 4.93 0.73
C SER A 54 -17.83 4.62 -0.23
N ASP A 55 -18.95 5.31 -0.11
CA ASP A 55 -20.17 5.14 -0.90
C ASP A 55 -20.30 6.11 -2.10
N GLU A 56 -19.36 7.03 -2.27
CA GLU A 56 -19.33 7.96 -3.40
C GLU A 56 -18.53 7.37 -4.56
N HIS A 57 -19.23 6.97 -5.62
CA HIS A 57 -18.63 6.33 -6.81
C HIS A 57 -18.76 7.11 -8.12
N ASP A 58 -19.35 8.32 -8.10
CA ASP A 58 -19.53 9.10 -9.33
C ASP A 58 -18.18 9.67 -9.82
N LYS A 59 -17.78 9.25 -11.03
CA LYS A 59 -16.52 9.66 -11.67
C LYS A 59 -16.36 11.17 -11.79
N LYS A 60 -17.45 11.89 -12.05
CA LYS A 60 -17.43 13.35 -12.20
C LYS A 60 -17.14 14.01 -10.87
N THR A 61 -17.74 13.53 -9.79
CA THR A 61 -17.49 13.99 -8.43
C THR A 61 -16.05 13.74 -8.01
N ILE A 62 -15.52 12.53 -8.26
CA ILE A 62 -14.12 12.18 -7.99
C ILE A 62 -13.17 13.16 -8.69
N LYS A 63 -13.34 13.35 -10.00
CA LYS A 63 -12.51 14.26 -10.79
C LYS A 63 -12.59 15.71 -10.29
N ASN A 64 -13.79 16.19 -9.97
CA ASN A 64 -14.00 17.57 -9.48
C ASN A 64 -13.33 17.77 -8.11
N LEU A 65 -13.48 16.82 -7.18
CA LEU A 65 -12.85 16.90 -5.86
C LEU A 65 -11.34 16.87 -6.00
N TYR A 66 -10.80 15.96 -6.82
CA TYR A 66 -9.37 15.88 -7.06
C TYR A 66 -8.81 17.20 -7.60
N GLN A 67 -9.38 17.72 -8.68
CA GLN A 67 -8.93 19.00 -9.28
C GLN A 67 -9.04 20.19 -8.33
N ARG A 68 -10.00 20.16 -7.44
CA ARG A 68 -10.25 21.28 -6.50
C ARG A 68 -9.31 21.26 -5.30
N TYR A 69 -9.01 20.08 -4.75
CA TYR A 69 -8.34 19.97 -3.45
C TYR A 69 -6.95 19.35 -3.52
N ILE A 70 -6.61 18.65 -4.60
CA ILE A 70 -5.31 17.97 -4.70
C ILE A 70 -4.40 18.73 -5.65
N LEU A 71 -3.19 18.99 -5.19
CA LEU A 71 -2.10 19.55 -5.97
C LEU A 71 -1.01 18.51 -6.09
N ALA A 72 -0.91 17.85 -7.26
CA ALA A 72 0.18 16.95 -7.54
C ALA A 72 1.47 17.74 -7.76
N ARG A 73 2.57 17.26 -7.20
CA ARG A 73 3.91 17.81 -7.33
C ARG A 73 4.92 16.68 -7.52
N LYS A 74 6.06 17.02 -8.07
CA LYS A 74 7.18 16.08 -8.23
C LYS A 74 8.34 16.51 -7.35
N VAL A 75 9.01 15.52 -6.75
CA VAL A 75 10.16 15.72 -5.89
C VAL A 75 11.31 14.86 -6.39
N ASN A 76 12.51 15.41 -6.34
CA ASN A 76 13.73 14.64 -6.54
C ASN A 76 14.09 13.95 -5.22
N LEU A 77 14.07 12.62 -5.20
CA LEU A 77 14.30 11.81 -3.99
C LEU A 77 15.76 11.83 -3.51
N ASP A 78 16.70 12.24 -4.35
CA ASP A 78 18.12 12.31 -3.97
C ASP A 78 18.47 13.68 -3.35
N SER A 79 17.83 14.78 -3.80
CA SER A 79 18.08 16.13 -3.28
C SER A 79 16.99 16.67 -2.35
N GLY A 80 15.79 16.10 -2.37
CA GLY A 80 14.61 16.62 -1.67
C GLY A 80 13.99 17.87 -2.32
N GLU A 81 14.46 18.30 -3.49
CA GLU A 81 13.99 19.50 -4.15
C GLU A 81 12.76 19.25 -5.03
N TRP A 82 11.90 20.26 -5.12
CA TRP A 82 10.78 20.21 -6.06
C TRP A 82 11.26 20.26 -7.50
N VAL A 83 10.61 19.47 -8.34
CA VAL A 83 10.89 19.39 -9.78
C VAL A 83 9.69 19.94 -10.55
N ALA A 84 9.94 20.53 -11.71
CA ALA A 84 8.87 21.01 -12.58
C ALA A 84 7.90 19.89 -12.97
N ASP A 85 6.60 20.19 -13.04
CA ASP A 85 5.54 19.19 -13.21
C ASP A 85 5.58 18.48 -14.58
N ASP A 86 6.20 19.11 -15.59
CA ASP A 86 6.39 18.57 -16.95
C ASP A 86 7.55 17.60 -17.08
N VAL A 87 8.41 17.50 -16.06
CA VAL A 87 9.53 16.54 -16.08
C VAL A 87 8.97 15.12 -15.98
N GLN A 88 9.29 14.28 -16.98
CA GLN A 88 8.91 12.88 -16.96
C GLN A 88 9.72 12.11 -15.91
N THR A 89 9.11 11.11 -15.29
CA THR A 89 9.79 10.18 -14.38
C THR A 89 10.83 9.39 -15.21
N GLN A 90 12.07 9.80 -15.13
CA GLN A 90 13.19 9.16 -15.81
C GLN A 90 14.25 8.76 -14.77
N GLY A 91 15.16 7.87 -15.19
CA GLY A 91 16.31 7.52 -14.36
C GLY A 91 15.99 6.55 -13.22
N CYS A 92 15.07 5.58 -13.44
CA CYS A 92 14.89 4.51 -12.47
C CYS A 92 16.14 3.63 -12.42
N LYS A 93 16.69 3.42 -11.23
CA LYS A 93 17.90 2.63 -10.98
C LYS A 93 17.54 1.36 -10.21
N LYS A 94 18.20 0.26 -10.55
CA LYS A 94 18.14 -0.95 -9.74
C LYS A 94 18.78 -0.67 -8.39
N LEU A 95 18.13 -1.14 -7.35
CA LEU A 95 18.64 -1.07 -5.98
C LEU A 95 19.43 -2.33 -5.66
N ALA A 96 20.57 -2.16 -4.97
CA ALA A 96 21.27 -3.27 -4.35
C ALA A 96 20.46 -3.74 -3.12
N PRO A 97 20.44 -5.05 -2.82
CA PRO A 97 19.61 -5.58 -1.72
C PRO A 97 19.82 -4.90 -0.37
N GLU A 98 21.05 -4.44 -0.09
CA GLU A 98 21.42 -3.72 1.14
C GLU A 98 20.81 -2.30 1.21
N HIS A 99 20.40 -1.74 0.09
CA HIS A 99 19.76 -0.42 -0.03
C HIS A 99 18.27 -0.51 -0.38
N ASP A 100 17.68 -1.71 -0.31
CA ASP A 100 16.30 -1.98 -0.65
C ASP A 100 15.54 -2.73 0.47
N PRO A 101 15.39 -2.13 1.65
CA PRO A 101 14.65 -2.77 2.74
C PRO A 101 13.17 -3.00 2.40
N ALA A 102 12.59 -2.18 1.53
CA ALA A 102 11.21 -2.32 1.05
C ALA A 102 11.05 -3.35 -0.06
N LYS A 103 12.14 -3.88 -0.62
CA LYS A 103 12.18 -4.87 -1.70
C LYS A 103 11.41 -4.43 -2.96
N ILE A 104 11.62 -3.18 -3.34
CA ILE A 104 11.01 -2.60 -4.55
C ILE A 104 11.87 -2.81 -5.80
N HIS A 105 13.09 -3.32 -5.64
CA HIS A 105 14.08 -3.69 -6.66
C HIS A 105 14.60 -2.53 -7.52
N GLN A 106 13.82 -1.49 -7.70
CA GLN A 106 14.23 -0.29 -8.42
C GLN A 106 13.54 0.95 -7.85
N ARG A 107 14.23 2.08 -7.87
CA ARG A 107 13.71 3.39 -7.47
C ARG A 107 14.00 4.43 -8.55
N CYS A 108 12.99 5.21 -8.90
CA CYS A 108 13.16 6.36 -9.78
C CYS A 108 13.66 7.56 -8.96
N THR A 109 14.44 8.42 -9.58
CA THR A 109 14.95 9.64 -8.92
C THR A 109 13.83 10.65 -8.63
N ILE A 110 12.76 10.63 -9.44
CA ILE A 110 11.63 11.55 -9.32
C ILE A 110 10.40 10.77 -8.87
N ALA A 111 9.73 11.27 -7.83
CA ALA A 111 8.49 10.72 -7.32
C ALA A 111 7.37 11.77 -7.27
N ASP A 112 6.13 11.30 -7.39
CA ASP A 112 4.94 12.13 -7.17
C ASP A 112 4.69 12.29 -5.66
N VAL A 113 4.26 13.50 -5.27
CA VAL A 113 3.75 13.83 -3.94
C VAL A 113 2.45 14.61 -4.13
N TYR A 114 1.44 14.36 -3.29
CA TYR A 114 0.15 15.03 -3.41
C TYR A 114 -0.08 15.93 -2.19
N LEU A 115 -0.34 17.20 -2.44
CA LEU A 115 -0.65 18.19 -1.41
C LEU A 115 -2.16 18.38 -1.36
N VAL A 116 -2.76 18.15 -0.21
CA VAL A 116 -4.18 18.43 0.03
C VAL A 116 -4.32 19.85 0.52
N LYS A 117 -5.13 20.63 -0.17
CA LYS A 117 -5.39 22.02 0.18
C LYS A 117 -6.85 22.23 0.59
N ASP A 118 -7.07 23.19 1.48
CA ASP A 118 -8.41 23.63 1.84
C ASP A 118 -8.98 24.65 0.83
N LYS A 119 -10.17 25.19 1.14
CA LYS A 119 -10.84 26.20 0.31
C LYS A 119 -10.06 27.53 0.23
N SER A 120 -9.16 27.79 1.16
CA SER A 120 -8.28 28.97 1.19
C SER A 120 -6.92 28.73 0.53
N ASN A 121 -6.72 27.57 -0.11
CA ASN A 121 -5.47 27.08 -0.69
C ASN A 121 -4.35 26.82 0.34
N LYS A 122 -4.67 26.74 1.63
CA LYS A 122 -3.71 26.32 2.65
C LYS A 122 -3.53 24.81 2.60
N ILE A 123 -2.29 24.34 2.63
CA ILE A 123 -1.97 22.90 2.68
C ILE A 123 -2.40 22.35 4.03
N GLN A 124 -3.16 21.25 4.00
CA GLN A 124 -3.68 20.54 5.16
C GLN A 124 -2.99 19.19 5.36
N GLN A 125 -2.58 18.54 4.26
CA GLN A 125 -1.93 17.24 4.32
C GLN A 125 -0.89 17.13 3.19
N ILE A 126 0.11 16.27 3.43
CA ILE A 126 1.08 15.81 2.43
C ILE A 126 0.86 14.32 2.26
N ILE A 127 0.51 13.86 1.07
CA ILE A 127 0.28 12.43 0.80
C ILE A 127 1.46 11.85 0.05
N LEU A 128 2.10 10.85 0.65
CA LEU A 128 3.20 10.12 0.06
C LEU A 128 2.67 8.80 -0.54
N PRO A 129 2.97 8.49 -1.82
CA PRO A 129 2.84 7.13 -2.31
C PRO A 129 3.88 6.25 -1.63
N VAL A 130 3.44 5.19 -0.98
CA VAL A 130 4.33 4.22 -0.34
C VAL A 130 4.05 2.82 -0.88
N PHE A 131 5.07 2.07 -1.16
CA PHE A 131 4.92 0.70 -1.63
C PHE A 131 6.12 -0.16 -1.25
N GLY A 132 5.91 -1.47 -1.20
CA GLY A 132 6.97 -2.43 -0.90
C GLY A 132 6.46 -3.85 -0.92
N GLU A 133 7.38 -4.80 -1.07
CA GLU A 133 7.06 -6.21 -0.97
C GLU A 133 6.79 -6.59 0.49
N VAL A 134 5.68 -7.27 0.69
CA VAL A 134 5.27 -7.75 2.01
C VAL A 134 5.36 -9.28 2.08
N ALA A 135 4.28 -10.02 2.17
CA ALA A 135 4.34 -11.47 2.27
C ALA A 135 4.17 -12.18 0.92
N LYS A 136 3.24 -11.72 0.07
CA LYS A 136 2.91 -12.37 -1.20
C LYS A 136 3.11 -11.49 -2.42
N SER A 137 3.06 -10.19 -2.25
CA SER A 137 3.11 -9.23 -3.35
C SER A 137 3.63 -7.87 -2.89
N VAL A 138 3.90 -7.01 -3.85
CA VAL A 138 4.05 -5.58 -3.58
C VAL A 138 2.68 -5.02 -3.23
N MET A 139 2.59 -4.29 -2.14
CA MET A 139 1.41 -3.53 -1.78
C MET A 139 1.64 -2.04 -2.04
N TYR A 140 0.58 -1.36 -2.46
CA TYR A 140 0.61 0.07 -2.77
C TYR A 140 -0.38 0.82 -1.87
N ALA A 141 0.10 1.89 -1.25
CA ALA A 141 -0.70 2.70 -0.35
C ALA A 141 -0.43 4.19 -0.56
N PHE A 142 -1.36 4.99 -0.06
CA PHE A 142 -1.15 6.41 0.20
C PHE A 142 -1.06 6.63 1.71
N LEU A 143 -0.04 7.40 2.10
CA LEU A 143 0.24 7.78 3.48
C LEU A 143 0.07 9.30 3.62
N PRO A 144 -1.12 9.78 4.02
CA PRO A 144 -1.33 11.18 4.38
C PRO A 144 -0.62 11.51 5.70
N LEU A 145 0.16 12.57 5.65
CA LEU A 145 0.83 13.18 6.79
C LEU A 145 0.27 14.57 7.05
N ASP A 146 0.29 15.00 8.29
CA ASP A 146 0.11 16.40 8.67
C ASP A 146 1.14 17.28 7.91
N PRO A 147 0.91 18.59 7.73
CA PRO A 147 1.88 19.51 7.14
C PRO A 147 3.26 19.53 7.82
N ASP A 148 3.38 18.98 9.02
CA ASP A 148 4.67 18.78 9.71
C ASP A 148 5.58 17.75 9.03
N GLY A 149 5.03 16.95 8.07
CA GLY A 149 5.72 15.89 7.35
C GLY A 149 6.08 14.67 8.21
N ARG A 150 5.54 14.54 9.41
CA ARG A 150 5.92 13.52 10.42
C ARG A 150 4.74 12.75 10.98
N THR A 151 3.64 13.46 11.24
CA THR A 151 2.45 12.90 11.91
C THR A 151 1.52 12.28 10.89
N VAL A 152 1.18 11.01 11.08
CA VAL A 152 0.29 10.26 10.20
C VAL A 152 -1.16 10.68 10.44
N GLU A 153 -1.86 11.00 9.37
CA GLU A 153 -3.30 11.27 9.36
C GLU A 153 -4.11 10.01 9.00
N ASN A 154 -3.56 9.16 8.13
CA ASN A 154 -4.19 7.92 7.68
C ASN A 154 -3.15 7.01 7.01
N LEU A 155 -3.52 5.74 6.79
CA LEU A 155 -2.84 4.83 5.89
C LEU A 155 -3.90 4.11 5.04
N TYR A 156 -3.82 4.25 3.72
CA TYR A 156 -4.83 3.72 2.81
C TYR A 156 -4.19 2.86 1.73
N TYR A 157 -4.35 1.53 1.86
CA TYR A 157 -3.95 0.58 0.83
C TYR A 157 -5.00 0.57 -0.27
N TYR A 158 -4.60 0.81 -1.51
CA TYR A 158 -5.49 0.79 -2.68
C TYR A 158 -5.22 -0.40 -3.60
N GLN A 159 -4.10 -1.11 -3.38
CA GLN A 159 -3.74 -2.28 -4.17
C GLN A 159 -2.92 -3.25 -3.32
N GLN A 160 -3.44 -4.47 -3.12
CA GLN A 160 -2.79 -5.55 -2.36
C GLN A 160 -3.32 -6.91 -2.83
N ARG A 161 -2.55 -7.98 -2.56
CA ARG A 161 -2.94 -9.37 -2.85
C ARG A 161 -2.61 -10.30 -1.70
N GLU A 162 -2.74 -9.78 -0.51
CA GLU A 162 -2.50 -10.56 0.68
C GLU A 162 -3.63 -11.58 0.94
N THR A 163 -3.36 -12.55 1.78
CA THR A 163 -4.35 -13.57 2.13
C THR A 163 -5.52 -12.94 2.89
N PRO A 164 -6.79 -13.17 2.46
CA PRO A 164 -7.97 -12.78 3.22
C PRO A 164 -7.89 -13.22 4.68
N PHE A 165 -8.42 -12.42 5.60
CA PHE A 165 -8.40 -12.64 7.06
C PHE A 165 -7.01 -12.68 7.71
N LEU A 166 -5.94 -12.50 6.94
CA LEU A 166 -4.55 -12.37 7.40
C LEU A 166 -3.99 -11.01 6.95
N GLY A 167 -3.07 -11.01 5.97
CA GLY A 167 -2.42 -9.80 5.49
C GLY A 167 -3.37 -8.76 4.88
N ALA A 168 -4.45 -9.20 4.24
CA ALA A 168 -5.47 -8.29 3.69
C ALA A 168 -6.19 -7.43 4.76
N ARG A 169 -6.03 -7.76 6.05
CA ARG A 169 -6.54 -6.96 7.17
C ARG A 169 -5.86 -5.59 7.33
N VAL A 170 -4.87 -5.27 6.51
CA VAL A 170 -4.36 -3.89 6.36
C VAL A 170 -5.46 -2.90 5.94
N GLU A 171 -6.54 -3.40 5.34
CA GLU A 171 -7.71 -2.62 4.94
C GLU A 171 -8.78 -2.52 6.05
N ASP A 172 -8.68 -3.34 7.12
CA ASP A 172 -9.63 -3.32 8.22
C ASP A 172 -9.63 -1.95 8.92
N GLU A 173 -10.80 -1.37 9.08
CA GLU A 173 -10.96 -0.08 9.76
C GLU A 173 -10.41 -0.11 11.19
N SER A 174 -10.58 -1.23 11.91
CA SER A 174 -10.07 -1.42 13.26
C SER A 174 -8.54 -1.32 13.34
N TRP A 175 -7.84 -1.84 12.34
CA TRP A 175 -6.39 -1.74 12.27
C TRP A 175 -5.95 -0.35 11.78
N ARG A 176 -6.64 0.20 10.79
CA ARG A 176 -6.35 1.53 10.25
C ARG A 176 -6.54 2.66 11.27
N LYS A 177 -7.47 2.53 12.20
CA LYS A 177 -7.71 3.51 13.30
C LYS A 177 -6.51 3.72 14.23
N GLN A 178 -5.51 2.86 14.20
CA GLN A 178 -4.32 3.00 15.02
C GLN A 178 -3.30 4.01 14.45
N TRP A 179 -3.40 4.33 13.16
CA TRP A 179 -2.41 5.13 12.45
C TRP A 179 -2.48 6.64 12.72
N PRO A 180 -3.66 7.27 12.79
CA PRO A 180 -3.74 8.70 13.06
C PRO A 180 -3.01 9.07 14.35
N GLY A 181 -2.15 10.11 14.26
CA GLY A 181 -1.34 10.60 15.37
C GLY A 181 -0.01 9.86 15.58
N LYS A 182 0.24 8.76 14.85
CA LYS A 182 1.56 8.11 14.86
C LYS A 182 2.58 8.96 14.11
N LYS A 183 3.86 8.79 14.44
CA LYS A 183 4.97 9.49 13.78
C LYS A 183 5.83 8.51 12.98
N VAL A 184 6.19 8.88 11.77
CA VAL A 184 7.04 8.07 10.90
C VAL A 184 8.53 8.31 11.13
N VAL A 185 8.91 9.49 11.65
CA VAL A 185 10.30 9.84 11.96
C VAL A 185 10.44 10.39 13.38
N ASP A 186 11.60 10.19 13.98
CA ASP A 186 11.94 10.73 15.30
C ASP A 186 12.33 12.22 15.25
N ASN A 187 12.80 12.74 16.37
CA ASN A 187 13.23 14.15 16.47
C ASN A 187 14.49 14.48 15.64
N ASN A 188 15.24 13.49 15.23
CA ASN A 188 16.41 13.64 14.35
C ASN A 188 16.07 13.38 12.87
N LEU A 189 14.77 13.26 12.53
CA LEU A 189 14.25 12.92 11.21
C LEU A 189 14.70 11.53 10.71
N MET A 190 15.01 10.61 11.64
CA MET A 190 15.32 9.23 11.30
C MET A 190 14.04 8.38 11.32
N PRO A 191 13.90 7.40 10.39
CA PRO A 191 12.78 6.49 10.39
C PRO A 191 12.60 5.81 11.76
N ALA A 192 11.40 5.88 12.32
CA ALA A 192 11.16 5.46 13.70
C ALA A 192 9.88 4.62 13.89
N LEU A 193 9.07 4.47 12.83
CA LEU A 193 7.83 3.69 12.93
C LEU A 193 8.15 2.22 13.19
N ARG A 194 7.38 1.61 14.09
CA ARG A 194 7.49 0.18 14.47
C ARG A 194 6.13 -0.48 14.43
N ILE A 195 6.08 -1.72 13.95
CA ILE A 195 4.89 -2.55 14.01
C ILE A 195 5.21 -3.78 14.86
N THR A 196 4.61 -3.88 16.05
CA THR A 196 4.88 -4.95 17.00
C THR A 196 3.79 -6.01 16.97
N GLN A 197 4.18 -7.30 17.13
CA GLN A 197 3.25 -8.41 17.32
C GLN A 197 2.89 -8.62 18.79
N GLU A 198 3.68 -8.12 19.69
CA GLU A 198 3.45 -8.15 21.11
C GLU A 198 2.76 -6.84 21.51
N LYS A 199 1.67 -6.92 22.29
CA LYS A 199 1.07 -5.71 22.84
C LYS A 199 2.10 -5.05 23.75
N PRO A 200 2.65 -3.90 23.36
CA PRO A 200 3.59 -3.21 24.23
C PRO A 200 2.86 -2.77 25.49
N GLU A 201 3.52 -2.85 26.63
CA GLU A 201 2.99 -2.31 27.89
C GLU A 201 2.67 -0.81 27.76
N ASN A 202 3.42 -0.10 26.91
CA ASN A 202 3.20 1.30 26.59
C ASN A 202 3.19 1.50 25.08
N ILE A 203 2.05 1.87 24.53
CA ILE A 203 1.92 2.27 23.12
C ILE A 203 2.42 3.70 23.00
N ASP A 204 3.58 3.89 22.37
CA ASP A 204 4.14 5.20 22.07
C ASP A 204 3.62 5.77 20.73
N GLU A 205 4.06 6.97 20.40
CA GLU A 205 3.69 7.66 19.16
C GLU A 205 4.32 7.05 17.89
N TYR A 206 5.22 6.08 18.03
CA TYR A 206 5.90 5.40 16.91
C TYR A 206 5.44 3.97 16.70
N THR A 207 4.59 3.42 17.57
CA THR A 207 4.27 2.00 17.58
C THR A 207 2.83 1.74 17.18
N VAL A 208 2.64 0.80 16.25
CA VAL A 208 1.35 0.26 15.79
C VAL A 208 1.30 -1.22 16.11
N ASP A 209 0.14 -1.72 16.53
CA ASP A 209 -0.06 -3.16 16.73
C ASP A 209 -0.07 -3.87 15.37
N GLY A 210 0.66 -4.96 15.29
CA GLY A 210 0.70 -5.80 14.11
C GLY A 210 -0.60 -6.57 13.88
N ILE A 211 -0.73 -7.11 12.68
CA ILE A 211 -1.87 -7.95 12.32
C ILE A 211 -1.61 -9.37 12.83
N SER A 212 -2.44 -9.83 13.76
CA SER A 212 -2.32 -11.18 14.33
C SER A 212 -2.36 -12.24 13.23
N GLY A 213 -1.36 -13.13 13.21
CA GLY A 213 -1.20 -14.17 12.20
C GLY A 213 -0.61 -13.70 10.87
N ALA A 214 -0.27 -12.41 10.71
CA ALA A 214 0.30 -11.84 9.48
C ALA A 214 1.62 -11.09 9.74
N THR A 215 2.56 -11.73 10.43
CA THR A 215 3.85 -11.14 10.82
C THR A 215 4.66 -10.66 9.59
N LEU A 216 4.68 -11.44 8.51
CA LEU A 216 5.41 -11.05 7.30
C LEU A 216 4.84 -9.79 6.66
N THR A 217 3.51 -9.68 6.64
CA THR A 217 2.82 -8.49 6.14
C THR A 217 3.12 -7.29 7.04
N SER A 218 2.98 -7.42 8.35
CA SER A 218 3.30 -6.35 9.32
C SER A 218 4.73 -5.84 9.17
N ASN A 219 5.71 -6.74 9.10
CA ASN A 219 7.11 -6.38 8.89
C ASN A 219 7.36 -5.74 7.52
N GLY A 220 6.64 -6.16 6.48
CA GLY A 220 6.72 -5.56 5.15
C GLY A 220 6.17 -4.14 5.11
N VAL A 221 5.05 -3.90 5.81
CA VAL A 221 4.48 -2.56 5.98
C VAL A 221 5.46 -1.63 6.70
N GLU A 222 6.02 -2.06 7.83
CA GLU A 222 7.03 -1.29 8.57
C GLU A 222 8.22 -0.91 7.69
N ARG A 223 8.78 -1.90 6.98
CA ARG A 223 9.92 -1.65 6.07
C ARG A 223 9.58 -0.67 4.96
N SER A 224 8.39 -0.80 4.34
CA SER A 224 7.99 0.07 3.24
C SER A 224 7.79 1.51 3.71
N ILE A 225 7.15 1.74 4.86
CA ILE A 225 6.94 3.09 5.39
C ILE A 225 8.25 3.73 5.82
N ASN A 226 9.13 2.99 6.50
CA ASN A 226 10.43 3.52 6.93
C ASN A 226 11.41 3.74 5.77
N TYR A 227 11.15 3.16 4.61
CA TYR A 227 11.96 3.37 3.41
C TYR A 227 11.57 4.65 2.66
N TRP A 228 10.26 4.93 2.56
CA TRP A 228 9.72 6.08 1.83
C TRP A 228 9.62 7.32 2.67
#